data_83c0965ebf415183dbfe3a6e11b4828a
#
_entry.id   83c0965ebf415183dbfe3a6e11b4828a
#
_cell.length_a   1.000
_cell.length_b   1.000
_cell.length_c   1.000
_cell.angle_alpha   90.00
_cell.angle_beta   90.00
_cell.angle_gamma   90.00
#
_symmetry.space_group_name_H-M   'P 1'
#
loop_
_entity.id
_entity.type
_entity.pdbx_description
1 polymer ?
#
loop_
_entity_poly.entity_id
_entity_poly.type
_entity_poly.pdbx_seq_one_letter_code
_entity_poly.pdbx_strand_id
1 'polypeptide(L)'
;MHADPSLWCRLPDFKTRFVDEAGKSFVFKTYVFGQYLDSRVDSSRTQLVLSGEDELELDDELSRPQLDKAVTDVVKSAAAPYMTTLREEKRRNIETLVANRAPQYRFMLGERYGQYLDRISPNVSDDQLDIELYKVQKDIELAHREQARQIESLPLEGHRNSELYKHLREQFLREENELGQAALARYVVHRRTILELLDKALETQDDGRYVKEEAVRSIIFPMRASSDDVDFDR
;
A
#
# COMPACT_ATOMS: atom_id res chain seq x y z
N MET A 1 -20.69 12.09 21.63
CA MET A 1 -19.39 11.41 21.51
C MET A 1 -19.00 11.42 20.04
N HIS A 2 -18.17 12.34 19.64
CA HIS A 2 -17.73 12.44 18.25
C HIS A 2 -16.41 11.67 18.12
N ALA A 3 -16.40 10.61 17.31
CA ALA A 3 -15.17 9.96 16.94
C ALA A 3 -14.50 10.84 15.87
N ASP A 4 -13.30 11.32 16.12
CA ASP A 4 -12.54 12.10 15.16
C ASP A 4 -12.03 11.18 14.03
N PRO A 5 -12.53 11.29 12.81
CA PRO A 5 -12.11 10.43 11.70
C PRO A 5 -10.62 10.61 11.32
N SER A 6 -9.99 11.71 11.74
CA SER A 6 -8.59 12.01 11.41
C SER A 6 -7.59 11.05 12.08
N LEU A 7 -7.90 10.54 13.27
CA LEU A 7 -7.07 9.57 13.99
C LEU A 7 -7.04 8.20 13.28
N TRP A 8 -8.15 7.79 12.65
CA TRP A 8 -8.23 6.51 11.94
C TRP A 8 -7.36 6.47 10.67
N CYS A 9 -7.15 7.62 10.04
CA CYS A 9 -6.27 7.71 8.87
C CYS A 9 -4.79 7.53 9.23
N ARG A 10 -4.40 7.84 10.47
CA ARG A 10 -3.03 7.74 10.97
C ARG A 10 -2.67 6.34 11.50
N LEU A 11 -3.66 5.49 11.71
CA LEU A 11 -3.49 4.15 12.29
C LEU A 11 -4.25 3.10 11.46
N PRO A 12 -3.77 2.73 10.26
CA PRO A 12 -4.46 1.80 9.36
C PRO A 12 -4.70 0.44 10.01
N ASP A 13 -3.79 -0.02 10.87
CA ASP A 13 -3.89 -1.29 11.59
C ASP A 13 -5.07 -1.32 12.60
N PHE A 14 -5.56 -0.14 13.04
CA PHE A 14 -6.69 -0.03 13.97
C PHE A 14 -8.06 0.00 13.28
N LYS A 15 -8.12 -0.01 11.97
CA LYS A 15 -9.37 -0.16 11.21
C LYS A 15 -9.95 -1.57 11.32
N THR A 16 -9.20 -2.51 11.88
CA THR A 16 -9.59 -3.90 12.03
C THR A 16 -9.95 -4.24 13.48
N ARG A 17 -10.61 -5.38 13.68
CA ARG A 17 -10.83 -5.94 15.01
C ARG A 17 -9.61 -6.73 15.42
N PHE A 18 -9.21 -6.56 16.65
CA PHE A 18 -8.18 -7.38 17.28
C PHE A 18 -8.78 -8.66 17.81
N VAL A 19 -7.98 -9.70 17.97
CA VAL A 19 -8.37 -10.96 18.55
C VAL A 19 -7.50 -11.20 19.78
N ASP A 20 -8.10 -11.55 20.91
CA ASP A 20 -7.37 -11.91 22.12
C ASP A 20 -6.89 -13.38 22.09
N GLU A 21 -6.14 -13.79 23.09
CA GLU A 21 -5.63 -15.16 23.24
C GLU A 21 -6.72 -16.23 23.29
N ALA A 22 -7.94 -15.84 23.68
CA ALA A 22 -9.12 -16.71 23.73
C ALA A 22 -9.91 -16.73 22.39
N GLY A 23 -9.43 -16.07 21.35
CA GLY A 23 -10.10 -15.97 20.04
C GLY A 23 -11.26 -15.00 19.98
N LYS A 24 -11.46 -14.15 21.03
CA LYS A 24 -12.54 -13.18 21.07
C LYS A 24 -12.13 -11.87 20.39
N SER A 25 -12.95 -11.42 19.45
CA SER A 25 -12.69 -10.16 18.76
C SER A 25 -13.07 -8.93 19.62
N PHE A 26 -12.22 -7.90 19.58
CA PHE A 26 -12.44 -6.65 20.31
C PHE A 26 -11.94 -5.43 19.51
N VAL A 27 -12.26 -4.24 19.99
CA VAL A 27 -11.76 -2.96 19.47
C VAL A 27 -11.22 -2.12 20.61
N PHE A 28 -10.17 -1.36 20.34
CA PHE A 28 -9.67 -0.38 21.30
C PHE A 28 -10.58 0.84 21.31
N LYS A 29 -10.94 1.29 22.52
CA LYS A 29 -11.56 2.59 22.74
C LYS A 29 -10.73 3.34 23.76
N THR A 30 -10.31 4.54 23.43
CA THR A 30 -9.51 5.39 24.30
C THR A 30 -10.34 6.59 24.72
N TYR A 31 -10.33 6.87 25.99
CA TYR A 31 -10.98 8.03 26.60
C TYR A 31 -9.93 8.92 27.21
N VAL A 32 -9.93 10.19 26.86
CA VAL A 32 -9.06 11.20 27.45
C VAL A 32 -9.89 12.08 28.36
N PHE A 33 -9.45 12.28 29.57
CA PHE A 33 -10.11 13.12 30.56
C PHE A 33 -9.08 13.88 31.40
N GLY A 34 -9.50 15.02 31.94
CA GLY A 34 -8.65 15.84 32.80
C GLY A 34 -9.21 17.24 32.98
N GLN A 35 -8.86 17.89 34.11
CA GLN A 35 -9.36 19.23 34.46
C GLN A 35 -9.05 20.27 33.35
N TYR A 36 -7.90 20.15 32.71
CA TYR A 36 -7.51 21.03 31.61
C TYR A 36 -8.50 20.93 30.44
N LEU A 37 -8.87 19.71 30.05
CA LEU A 37 -9.82 19.47 28.95
C LEU A 37 -11.24 19.92 29.33
N ASP A 38 -11.64 19.69 30.59
CA ASP A 38 -12.93 20.13 31.10
C ASP A 38 -13.10 21.65 31.09
N SER A 39 -11.99 22.40 31.28
CA SER A 39 -11.98 23.88 31.20
C SER A 39 -12.01 24.43 29.77
N ARG A 40 -11.71 23.60 28.78
CA ARG A 40 -11.63 23.97 27.36
C ARG A 40 -12.79 23.43 26.51
N VAL A 41 -13.84 22.97 27.15
CA VAL A 41 -15.08 22.54 26.48
C VAL A 41 -16.01 23.74 26.31
N ASP A 42 -16.66 23.83 25.15
CA ASP A 42 -17.66 24.87 24.91
C ASP A 42 -18.87 24.80 25.87
N SER A 43 -19.66 25.85 25.95
CA SER A 43 -20.82 25.93 26.86
C SER A 43 -21.86 24.85 26.60
N SER A 44 -21.93 24.31 25.40
CA SER A 44 -22.82 23.19 25.00
C SER A 44 -22.20 21.82 25.22
N ARG A 45 -20.93 21.74 25.61
CA ARG A 45 -20.12 20.51 25.78
C ARG A 45 -20.07 19.63 24.54
N THR A 46 -20.12 20.25 23.37
CA THR A 46 -20.10 19.54 22.09
C THR A 46 -18.75 19.61 21.40
N GLN A 47 -17.95 20.64 21.70
CA GLN A 47 -16.64 20.85 21.07
C GLN A 47 -15.57 21.14 22.11
N LEU A 48 -14.36 20.63 21.82
CA LEU A 48 -13.16 20.92 22.58
C LEU A 48 -12.40 22.05 21.87
N VAL A 49 -12.24 23.18 22.57
CA VAL A 49 -11.54 24.36 22.06
C VAL A 49 -10.08 24.28 22.48
N LEU A 50 -9.23 23.84 21.59
CA LEU A 50 -7.77 23.82 21.75
C LEU A 50 -7.14 24.71 20.68
N SER A 51 -5.96 25.26 20.96
CA SER A 51 -5.18 26.05 19.99
C SER A 51 -4.89 25.22 18.74
N GLY A 52 -5.02 25.86 17.56
CA GLY A 52 -4.72 25.28 16.27
C GLY A 52 -3.21 25.29 15.94
N GLU A 53 -2.85 24.72 14.78
CA GLU A 53 -1.44 24.69 14.31
C GLU A 53 -0.87 26.08 14.00
N ASP A 54 -1.74 27.08 13.72
CA ASP A 54 -1.35 28.43 13.28
C ASP A 54 -1.39 29.49 14.38
N GLU A 55 -1.77 29.17 15.61
CA GLU A 55 -1.77 30.10 16.73
C GLU A 55 -0.43 30.05 17.45
N LEU A 56 0.14 31.24 17.72
CA LEU A 56 1.37 31.39 18.54
C LEU A 56 1.21 30.62 19.84
N GLU A 57 2.01 29.58 20.02
CA GLU A 57 2.08 28.79 21.25
C GLU A 57 2.41 29.72 22.44
N LEU A 58 1.43 29.99 23.27
CA LEU A 58 1.71 30.50 24.61
C LEU A 58 2.21 29.31 25.43
N ASP A 59 3.31 29.48 26.14
CA ASP A 59 4.20 28.47 26.75
C ASP A 59 3.54 27.36 27.61
N ASP A 60 2.23 27.38 27.81
CA ASP A 60 1.48 26.42 28.68
C ASP A 60 0.19 25.87 28.01
N GLU A 61 -0.04 26.09 26.71
CA GLU A 61 -1.26 25.61 26.05
C GLU A 61 -1.03 24.32 25.26
N LEU A 62 -1.78 23.27 25.64
CA LEU A 62 -1.79 22.01 24.91
C LEU A 62 -2.49 22.19 23.54
N SER A 63 -1.76 22.05 22.47
CA SER A 63 -2.34 22.08 21.13
C SER A 63 -3.02 20.77 20.77
N ARG A 64 -3.97 20.82 19.81
CA ARG A 64 -4.64 19.61 19.31
C ARG A 64 -3.67 18.57 18.74
N PRO A 65 -2.67 18.92 17.93
CA PRO A 65 -1.68 17.96 17.44
C PRO A 65 -0.87 17.26 18.54
N GLN A 66 -0.53 17.99 19.62
CA GLN A 66 0.19 17.41 20.78
C GLN A 66 -0.68 16.39 21.51
N LEU A 67 -1.97 16.72 21.73
CA LEU A 67 -2.92 15.80 22.33
C LEU A 67 -3.11 14.55 21.47
N ASP A 68 -3.33 14.72 20.17
CA ASP A 68 -3.52 13.62 19.22
C ASP A 68 -2.29 12.71 19.16
N LYS A 69 -1.08 13.29 19.20
CA LYS A 69 0.17 12.54 19.28
C LYS A 69 0.27 11.73 20.57
N ALA A 70 0.04 12.36 21.71
CA ALA A 70 0.10 11.70 23.02
C ALA A 70 -0.91 10.53 23.12
N VAL A 71 -2.14 10.75 22.66
CA VAL A 71 -3.18 9.70 22.61
C VAL A 71 -2.76 8.56 21.68
N THR A 72 -2.23 8.90 20.49
CA THR A 72 -1.75 7.92 19.53
C THR A 72 -0.63 7.06 20.11
N ASP A 73 0.32 7.66 20.83
CA ASP A 73 1.45 6.95 21.42
C ASP A 73 1.00 6.00 22.54
N VAL A 74 0.05 6.42 23.39
CA VAL A 74 -0.54 5.56 24.42
C VAL A 74 -1.28 4.39 23.79
N VAL A 75 -2.10 4.65 22.76
CA VAL A 75 -2.86 3.58 22.06
C VAL A 75 -1.91 2.58 21.40
N LYS A 76 -0.86 3.05 20.72
CA LYS A 76 0.17 2.19 20.12
C LYS A 76 0.86 1.33 21.15
N SER A 77 1.23 1.91 22.30
CA SER A 77 1.86 1.18 23.39
C SER A 77 0.94 0.10 23.98
N ALA A 78 -0.32 0.42 24.23
CA ALA A 78 -1.30 -0.53 24.75
C ALA A 78 -1.62 -1.66 23.76
N ALA A 79 -1.62 -1.36 22.47
CA ALA A 79 -1.92 -2.33 21.42
C ALA A 79 -0.68 -3.12 20.94
N ALA A 80 0.52 -2.75 21.35
CA ALA A 80 1.76 -3.32 20.85
C ALA A 80 1.80 -4.87 20.83
N PRO A 81 1.36 -5.61 21.85
CA PRO A 81 1.35 -7.06 21.84
C PRO A 81 0.49 -7.65 20.74
N TYR A 82 -0.67 -7.06 20.49
CA TYR A 82 -1.62 -7.51 19.46
C TYR A 82 -1.17 -7.10 18.05
N MET A 83 -0.49 -5.97 17.95
CA MET A 83 0.03 -5.44 16.69
C MET A 83 1.11 -6.32 16.07
N THR A 84 1.95 -6.94 16.90
CA THR A 84 3.00 -7.84 16.41
C THR A 84 2.39 -9.02 15.66
N THR A 85 1.43 -9.71 16.28
CA THR A 85 0.73 -10.85 15.66
C THR A 85 0.03 -10.44 14.35
N LEU A 86 -0.70 -9.30 14.35
CA LEU A 86 -1.39 -8.81 13.16
C LEU A 86 -0.41 -8.47 12.02
N ARG A 87 0.74 -7.88 12.33
CA ARG A 87 1.76 -7.56 11.33
C ARG A 87 2.40 -8.80 10.74
N GLU A 88 2.66 -9.82 11.57
CA GLU A 88 3.18 -11.09 11.12
C GLU A 88 2.17 -11.83 10.22
N GLU A 89 0.88 -11.81 10.56
CA GLU A 89 -0.18 -12.38 9.74
C GLU A 89 -0.31 -11.64 8.40
N LYS A 90 -0.35 -10.31 8.43
CA LYS A 90 -0.35 -9.47 7.23
C LYS A 90 0.84 -9.81 6.33
N ARG A 91 2.04 -9.87 6.88
CA ARG A 91 3.24 -10.19 6.13
C ARG A 91 3.15 -11.57 5.48
N ARG A 92 2.72 -12.59 6.21
CA ARG A 92 2.50 -13.94 5.67
C ARG A 92 1.48 -13.96 4.53
N ASN A 93 0.38 -13.22 4.67
CA ASN A 93 -0.64 -13.12 3.62
C ASN A 93 -0.08 -12.47 2.36
N ILE A 94 0.68 -11.38 2.51
CA ILE A 94 1.37 -10.73 1.38
C ILE A 94 2.37 -11.69 0.73
N GLU A 95 3.23 -12.35 1.50
CA GLU A 95 4.21 -13.31 1.00
C GLU A 95 3.54 -14.47 0.24
N THR A 96 2.42 -14.99 0.75
CA THR A 96 1.65 -16.06 0.12
C THR A 96 1.03 -15.62 -1.20
N LEU A 97 0.42 -14.43 -1.24
CA LEU A 97 -0.14 -13.87 -2.47
C LEU A 97 0.95 -13.65 -3.53
N VAL A 98 2.06 -13.04 -3.12
CA VAL A 98 3.20 -12.77 -4.01
C VAL A 98 3.83 -14.05 -4.55
N ALA A 99 3.97 -15.09 -3.73
CA ALA A 99 4.54 -16.36 -4.15
C ALA A 99 3.66 -17.09 -5.17
N ASN A 100 2.33 -17.08 -4.98
CA ASN A 100 1.41 -17.93 -5.71
C ASN A 100 0.73 -17.24 -6.91
N ARG A 101 0.42 -15.95 -6.79
CA ARG A 101 -0.48 -15.25 -7.74
C ARG A 101 0.10 -13.96 -8.32
N ALA A 102 0.97 -13.26 -7.58
CA ALA A 102 1.37 -11.89 -7.91
C ALA A 102 2.89 -11.66 -7.78
N PRO A 103 3.75 -12.44 -8.51
CA PRO A 103 5.21 -12.37 -8.36
C PRO A 103 5.80 -11.00 -8.77
N GLN A 104 5.07 -10.15 -9.49
CA GLN A 104 5.45 -8.78 -9.80
C GLN A 104 5.67 -7.91 -8.57
N TYR A 105 5.07 -8.23 -7.41
CA TYR A 105 5.23 -7.48 -6.17
C TYR A 105 6.38 -7.99 -5.28
N ARG A 106 7.15 -8.98 -5.75
CA ARG A 106 8.21 -9.60 -4.95
C ARG A 106 9.25 -8.59 -4.43
N PHE A 107 9.58 -7.58 -5.22
CA PHE A 107 10.53 -6.54 -4.83
C PHE A 107 10.08 -5.75 -3.59
N MET A 108 8.77 -5.61 -3.39
CA MET A 108 8.20 -4.89 -2.24
C MET A 108 8.42 -5.60 -0.89
N LEU A 109 8.76 -6.90 -0.90
CA LEU A 109 9.07 -7.64 0.33
C LEU A 109 10.42 -7.24 0.93
N GLY A 110 11.24 -6.47 0.22
CA GLY A 110 12.49 -5.92 0.73
C GLY A 110 12.27 -4.89 1.85
N GLU A 111 13.19 -4.84 2.80
CA GLU A 111 13.12 -3.95 3.98
C GLU A 111 12.87 -2.47 3.61
N ARG A 112 13.42 -2.03 2.50
CA ARG A 112 13.29 -0.67 1.96
C ARG A 112 11.83 -0.25 1.77
N TYR A 113 10.98 -1.18 1.38
CA TYR A 113 9.58 -0.93 1.04
C TYR A 113 8.61 -1.20 2.21
N GLY A 114 9.12 -1.59 3.37
CA GLY A 114 8.32 -1.92 4.55
C GLY A 114 7.32 -0.82 4.92
N GLN A 115 7.77 0.44 4.89
CA GLN A 115 6.92 1.60 5.19
C GLN A 115 5.70 1.75 4.26
N TYR A 116 5.79 1.29 3.02
CA TYR A 116 4.68 1.29 2.07
C TYR A 116 3.69 0.17 2.40
N LEU A 117 4.20 -1.02 2.72
CA LEU A 117 3.37 -2.16 3.11
C LEU A 117 2.69 -1.94 4.46
N ASP A 118 3.27 -1.15 5.35
CA ASP A 118 2.66 -0.78 6.63
C ASP A 118 1.34 -0.02 6.47
N ARG A 119 1.13 0.66 5.34
CA ARG A 119 -0.12 1.38 5.04
C ARG A 119 -1.30 0.46 4.70
N ILE A 120 -1.02 -0.79 4.33
CA ILE A 120 -2.05 -1.78 4.01
C ILE A 120 -2.69 -2.26 5.31
N SER A 121 -4.02 -2.32 5.35
CA SER A 121 -4.75 -2.87 6.50
C SER A 121 -4.52 -4.38 6.62
N PRO A 122 -4.36 -4.93 7.84
CA PRO A 122 -4.03 -6.35 8.02
C PRO A 122 -5.14 -7.32 7.60
N ASN A 123 -6.40 -6.93 7.72
CA ASN A 123 -7.55 -7.81 7.45
C ASN A 123 -8.24 -7.47 6.12
N VAL A 124 -7.52 -7.60 5.03
CA VAL A 124 -8.06 -7.44 3.69
C VAL A 124 -8.19 -8.82 3.01
N SER A 125 -9.19 -8.98 2.16
CA SER A 125 -9.29 -10.18 1.31
C SER A 125 -8.15 -10.21 0.29
N ASP A 126 -7.87 -11.38 -0.29
CA ASP A 126 -6.82 -11.53 -1.30
C ASP A 126 -7.02 -10.59 -2.49
N ASP A 127 -8.26 -10.43 -2.97
CA ASP A 127 -8.56 -9.53 -4.08
C ASP A 127 -8.34 -8.06 -3.71
N GLN A 128 -8.70 -7.67 -2.48
CA GLN A 128 -8.44 -6.33 -1.98
C GLN A 128 -6.95 -6.12 -1.73
N LEU A 129 -6.22 -7.14 -1.30
CA LEU A 129 -4.79 -7.09 -1.09
C LEU A 129 -4.03 -6.86 -2.40
N ASP A 130 -4.44 -7.50 -3.49
CA ASP A 130 -3.87 -7.26 -4.83
C ASP A 130 -4.06 -5.79 -5.26
N ILE A 131 -5.26 -5.24 -5.04
CA ILE A 131 -5.55 -3.83 -5.32
C ILE A 131 -4.66 -2.88 -4.49
N GLU A 132 -4.50 -3.17 -3.20
CA GLU A 132 -3.65 -2.34 -2.32
C GLU A 132 -2.17 -2.43 -2.72
N LEU A 133 -1.67 -3.61 -3.07
CA LEU A 133 -0.31 -3.79 -3.58
C LEU A 133 -0.09 -3.06 -4.92
N TYR A 134 -1.08 -3.04 -5.80
CA TYR A 134 -1.02 -2.26 -7.03
C TYR A 134 -0.92 -0.75 -6.75
N LYS A 135 -1.68 -0.24 -5.78
CA LYS A 135 -1.57 1.17 -5.36
C LYS A 135 -0.18 1.49 -4.81
N VAL A 136 0.34 0.60 -3.96
CA VAL A 136 1.70 0.72 -3.41
C VAL A 136 2.75 0.72 -4.54
N GLN A 137 2.63 -0.17 -5.53
CA GLN A 137 3.52 -0.18 -6.70
C GLN A 137 3.50 1.17 -7.42
N LYS A 138 2.30 1.70 -7.65
CA LYS A 138 2.15 2.99 -8.32
C LYS A 138 2.80 4.14 -7.54
N ASP A 139 2.65 4.15 -6.21
CA ASP A 139 3.29 5.15 -5.35
C ASP A 139 4.82 5.06 -5.43
N ILE A 140 5.37 3.84 -5.43
CA ILE A 140 6.81 3.59 -5.58
C ILE A 140 7.30 4.07 -6.96
N GLU A 141 6.60 3.74 -8.04
CA GLU A 141 6.93 4.18 -9.39
C GLU A 141 6.89 5.71 -9.53
N LEU A 142 5.92 6.37 -8.90
CA LEU A 142 5.84 7.84 -8.89
C LEU A 142 7.00 8.47 -8.12
N ALA A 143 7.33 7.93 -6.95
CA ALA A 143 8.46 8.39 -6.15
C ALA A 143 9.79 8.20 -6.91
N HIS A 144 9.95 7.08 -7.61
CA HIS A 144 11.13 6.80 -8.44
C HIS A 144 11.26 7.79 -9.61
N ARG A 145 10.17 8.11 -10.30
CA ARG A 145 10.17 9.14 -11.36
C ARG A 145 10.53 10.53 -10.83
N GLU A 146 10.07 10.87 -9.65
CA GLU A 146 10.42 12.16 -9.02
C GLU A 146 11.91 12.19 -8.65
N GLN A 147 12.44 11.10 -8.14
CA GLN A 147 13.87 10.96 -7.87
C GLN A 147 14.71 11.09 -9.15
N ALA A 148 14.27 10.52 -10.28
CA ALA A 148 14.92 10.69 -11.58
C ALA A 148 15.04 12.18 -11.95
N ARG A 149 13.94 12.94 -11.84
CA ARG A 149 13.93 14.38 -12.12
C ARG A 149 14.88 15.16 -11.22
N GLN A 150 14.93 14.79 -9.93
CA GLN A 150 15.86 15.43 -8.98
C GLN A 150 17.31 15.17 -9.37
N ILE A 151 17.66 13.95 -9.76
CA ILE A 151 19.01 13.59 -10.23
C ILE A 151 19.35 14.36 -11.50
N GLU A 152 18.43 14.46 -12.46
CA GLU A 152 18.60 15.22 -13.70
C GLU A 152 18.79 16.72 -13.48
N SER A 153 18.14 17.29 -12.46
CA SER A 153 18.20 18.69 -12.12
C SER A 153 19.50 19.12 -11.41
N LEU A 154 20.32 18.16 -10.95
CA LEU A 154 21.57 18.46 -10.28
C LEU A 154 22.58 19.10 -11.24
N PRO A 155 23.27 20.21 -10.82
CA PRO A 155 24.25 20.88 -11.65
C PRO A 155 25.37 19.94 -12.08
N LEU A 156 25.72 19.97 -13.38
CA LEU A 156 26.71 19.06 -13.96
C LEU A 156 28.17 19.38 -13.52
N GLU A 157 28.42 20.62 -13.11
CA GLU A 157 29.76 21.09 -12.73
C GLU A 157 30.05 20.78 -11.24
N GLY A 158 31.05 19.95 -11.02
CA GLY A 158 31.57 19.63 -9.67
C GLY A 158 30.87 18.51 -8.91
N HIS A 159 29.64 18.13 -9.25
CA HIS A 159 28.87 17.15 -8.47
C HIS A 159 28.99 15.71 -8.99
N ARG A 160 29.32 15.48 -10.25
CA ARG A 160 29.47 14.12 -10.84
C ARG A 160 30.48 13.22 -10.12
N ASN A 161 31.46 13.81 -9.46
CA ASN A 161 32.48 13.07 -8.70
C ASN A 161 32.21 13.06 -7.19
N SER A 162 31.14 13.69 -6.70
CA SER A 162 30.81 13.62 -5.27
C SER A 162 30.33 12.24 -4.92
N GLU A 163 30.72 11.74 -3.75
CA GLU A 163 30.27 10.43 -3.22
C GLU A 163 28.76 10.38 -3.07
N LEU A 164 28.14 11.52 -2.75
CA LEU A 164 26.69 11.65 -2.66
C LEU A 164 26.01 11.36 -4.02
N TYR A 165 26.51 11.96 -5.10
CA TYR A 165 25.94 11.73 -6.44
C TYR A 165 26.10 10.27 -6.89
N LYS A 166 27.24 9.66 -6.63
CA LYS A 166 27.49 8.24 -6.90
C LYS A 166 26.49 7.37 -6.16
N HIS A 167 26.31 7.63 -4.86
CA HIS A 167 25.37 6.87 -4.03
C HIS A 167 23.92 7.00 -4.51
N LEU A 168 23.45 8.21 -4.81
CA LEU A 168 22.10 8.45 -5.33
C LEU A 168 21.88 7.73 -6.65
N ARG A 169 22.86 7.79 -7.55
CA ARG A 169 22.80 7.10 -8.84
C ARG A 169 22.78 5.58 -8.69
N GLU A 170 23.60 5.02 -7.82
CA GLU A 170 23.61 3.59 -7.56
C GLU A 170 22.30 3.09 -6.95
N GLN A 171 21.72 3.88 -6.03
CA GLN A 171 20.42 3.58 -5.47
C GLN A 171 19.36 3.61 -6.55
N PHE A 172 19.30 4.66 -7.36
CA PHE A 172 18.36 4.80 -8.46
C PHE A 172 18.45 3.62 -9.45
N LEU A 173 19.65 3.23 -9.87
CA LEU A 173 19.83 2.11 -10.79
C LEU A 173 19.40 0.76 -10.20
N ARG A 174 19.54 0.56 -8.90
CA ARG A 174 19.00 -0.64 -8.23
C ARG A 174 17.49 -0.66 -8.25
N GLU A 175 16.85 0.45 -7.95
CA GLU A 175 15.39 0.59 -7.97
C GLU A 175 14.84 0.42 -9.38
N GLU A 176 15.47 1.00 -10.38
CA GLU A 176 15.12 0.82 -11.80
C GLU A 176 15.17 -0.65 -12.21
N ASN A 177 16.20 -1.37 -11.78
CA ASN A 177 16.34 -2.80 -12.06
C ASN A 177 15.23 -3.62 -11.37
N GLU A 178 14.87 -3.30 -10.12
CA GLU A 178 13.77 -3.96 -9.38
C GLU A 178 12.42 -3.72 -10.07
N LEU A 179 12.15 -2.50 -10.51
CA LEU A 179 10.93 -2.16 -11.26
C LEU A 179 10.90 -2.83 -12.64
N GLY A 180 12.04 -2.92 -13.32
CA GLY A 180 12.17 -3.65 -14.59
C GLY A 180 11.89 -5.15 -14.42
N GLN A 181 12.40 -5.77 -13.36
CA GLN A 181 12.11 -7.16 -13.03
C GLN A 181 10.61 -7.37 -12.69
N ALA A 182 9.98 -6.42 -11.99
CA ALA A 182 8.55 -6.46 -11.70
C ALA A 182 7.70 -6.40 -12.97
N ALA A 183 8.06 -5.52 -13.91
CA ALA A 183 7.40 -5.41 -15.20
C ALA A 183 7.51 -6.71 -16.00
N LEU A 184 8.71 -7.33 -16.04
CA LEU A 184 8.93 -8.62 -16.68
C LEU A 184 8.10 -9.73 -16.02
N ALA A 185 8.07 -9.80 -14.69
CA ALA A 185 7.26 -10.77 -13.96
C ALA A 185 5.78 -10.64 -14.29
N ARG A 186 5.26 -9.41 -14.33
CA ARG A 186 3.88 -9.12 -14.76
C ARG A 186 3.59 -9.60 -16.18
N TYR A 187 4.51 -9.35 -17.10
CA TYR A 187 4.40 -9.83 -18.47
C TYR A 187 4.32 -11.36 -18.53
N VAL A 188 5.19 -12.05 -17.80
CA VAL A 188 5.20 -13.53 -17.73
C VAL A 188 3.88 -14.08 -17.18
N VAL A 189 3.36 -13.49 -16.09
CA VAL A 189 2.05 -13.87 -15.52
C VAL A 189 0.94 -13.71 -16.56
N HIS A 190 0.90 -12.58 -17.25
CA HIS A 190 -0.09 -12.34 -18.31
C HIS A 190 0.00 -13.38 -19.42
N ARG A 191 1.20 -13.71 -19.90
CA ARG A 191 1.41 -14.75 -20.90
C ARG A 191 0.97 -16.13 -20.42
N ARG A 192 1.26 -16.47 -19.17
CA ARG A 192 0.80 -17.73 -18.58
C ARG A 192 -0.72 -17.82 -18.55
N THR A 193 -1.42 -16.75 -18.16
CA THR A 193 -2.88 -16.70 -18.17
C THR A 193 -3.45 -16.96 -19.56
N ILE A 194 -2.85 -16.37 -20.61
CA ILE A 194 -3.24 -16.60 -22.00
C ILE A 194 -3.06 -18.10 -22.38
N LEU A 195 -1.93 -18.71 -22.00
CA LEU A 195 -1.69 -20.13 -22.25
C LEU A 195 -2.70 -21.02 -21.52
N GLU A 196 -3.01 -20.74 -20.26
CA GLU A 196 -4.02 -21.48 -19.49
C GLU A 196 -5.42 -21.35 -20.10
N LEU A 197 -5.77 -20.19 -20.65
CA LEU A 197 -7.02 -20.00 -21.40
C LEU A 197 -7.04 -20.78 -22.71
N LEU A 198 -5.91 -20.84 -23.42
CA LEU A 198 -5.78 -21.63 -24.63
C LEU A 198 -5.89 -23.12 -24.33
N ASP A 199 -5.23 -23.62 -23.29
CA ASP A 199 -5.32 -25.02 -22.87
C ASP A 199 -6.77 -25.40 -22.59
N LYS A 200 -7.50 -24.56 -21.82
CA LYS A 200 -8.95 -24.76 -21.58
C LYS A 200 -9.77 -24.72 -22.85
N ALA A 201 -9.47 -23.84 -23.79
CA ALA A 201 -10.17 -23.74 -25.05
C ALA A 201 -9.89 -24.94 -25.97
N LEU A 202 -8.81 -25.66 -25.76
CA LEU A 202 -8.46 -26.89 -26.52
C LEU A 202 -8.98 -28.16 -25.85
N GLU A 203 -9.48 -28.10 -24.61
CA GLU A 203 -10.13 -29.24 -23.98
C GLU A 203 -11.41 -29.64 -24.74
N THR A 204 -11.63 -30.95 -24.84
CA THR A 204 -12.85 -31.50 -25.44
C THR A 204 -14.04 -31.24 -24.53
N GLN A 205 -15.14 -30.72 -25.08
CA GLN A 205 -16.38 -30.52 -24.34
C GLN A 205 -17.04 -31.88 -24.00
N ASP A 206 -17.97 -31.88 -23.05
CA ASP A 206 -18.69 -33.08 -22.61
C ASP A 206 -19.44 -33.80 -23.76
N ASP A 207 -19.76 -33.07 -24.84
CA ASP A 207 -20.38 -33.60 -26.06
C ASP A 207 -19.38 -34.21 -27.07
N GLY A 208 -18.10 -34.29 -26.71
CA GLY A 208 -17.01 -34.80 -27.55
C GLY A 208 -16.53 -33.84 -28.64
N ARG A 209 -17.00 -32.61 -28.63
CA ARG A 209 -16.59 -31.56 -29.60
C ARG A 209 -15.55 -30.62 -29.03
N TYR A 210 -14.69 -30.08 -29.89
CA TYR A 210 -13.78 -28.99 -29.55
C TYR A 210 -14.51 -27.65 -29.57
N VAL A 211 -14.02 -26.72 -28.78
CA VAL A 211 -14.47 -25.32 -28.85
C VAL A 211 -14.27 -24.79 -30.28
N LYS A 212 -15.17 -23.93 -30.73
CA LYS A 212 -15.09 -23.36 -32.08
C LYS A 212 -13.76 -22.64 -32.29
N GLU A 213 -13.13 -22.79 -33.45
CA GLU A 213 -11.89 -22.15 -33.86
C GLU A 213 -11.91 -20.63 -33.62
N GLU A 214 -13.06 -19.98 -33.79
CA GLU A 214 -13.28 -18.56 -33.54
C GLU A 214 -13.00 -18.17 -32.08
N ALA A 215 -13.33 -19.01 -31.11
CA ALA A 215 -13.06 -18.77 -29.71
C ALA A 215 -11.56 -18.85 -29.38
N VAL A 216 -10.84 -19.80 -29.99
CA VAL A 216 -9.40 -19.94 -29.86
C VAL A 216 -8.68 -18.74 -30.50
N ARG A 217 -9.11 -18.34 -31.68
CA ARG A 217 -8.55 -17.17 -32.39
C ARG A 217 -8.75 -15.88 -31.60
N SER A 218 -9.88 -15.68 -30.96
CA SER A 218 -10.18 -14.48 -30.19
C SER A 218 -9.28 -14.29 -28.96
N ILE A 219 -8.68 -15.39 -28.45
CA ILE A 219 -7.73 -15.35 -27.34
C ILE A 219 -6.36 -14.82 -27.81
N ILE A 220 -5.94 -15.18 -29.05
CA ILE A 220 -4.61 -14.84 -29.58
C ILE A 220 -4.66 -13.49 -30.30
N PHE A 221 -5.71 -13.26 -31.08
CA PHE A 221 -5.86 -12.08 -31.90
C PHE A 221 -7.33 -11.62 -31.96
N PRO A 222 -7.64 -10.35 -31.72
CA PRO A 222 -9.02 -9.86 -31.76
C PRO A 222 -9.57 -10.02 -33.19
N MET A 223 -10.67 -10.76 -33.31
CA MET A 223 -11.34 -10.99 -34.58
C MET A 223 -11.79 -9.66 -35.21
N ARG A 224 -11.53 -9.50 -36.49
CA ARG A 224 -11.85 -8.31 -37.28
C ARG A 224 -11.00 -7.06 -36.98
N ALA A 225 -9.87 -7.21 -36.29
CA ALA A 225 -8.88 -6.15 -36.17
C ALA A 225 -7.74 -6.43 -37.16
N SER A 226 -7.21 -5.39 -37.79
CA SER A 226 -5.99 -5.40 -38.56
C SER A 226 -4.78 -5.10 -37.69
N SER A 227 -3.56 -5.26 -38.22
CA SER A 227 -2.35 -4.81 -37.52
C SER A 227 -2.35 -3.30 -37.21
N ASP A 228 -3.10 -2.53 -37.99
CA ASP A 228 -3.21 -1.07 -37.82
C ASP A 228 -4.21 -0.67 -36.72
N ASP A 229 -5.08 -1.62 -36.32
CA ASP A 229 -6.04 -1.44 -35.21
C ASP A 229 -5.47 -1.88 -33.87
N VAL A 230 -4.26 -2.46 -33.84
CA VAL A 230 -3.59 -2.91 -32.62
C VAL A 230 -2.71 -1.78 -32.09
N ASP A 231 -3.12 -1.21 -30.95
CA ASP A 231 -2.35 -0.21 -30.25
C ASP A 231 -1.17 -0.91 -29.55
N PHE A 232 0.05 -0.72 -30.05
CA PHE A 232 1.28 -1.33 -29.55
C PHE A 232 1.78 -0.69 -28.25
N ASP A 233 1.17 0.41 -27.81
CA ASP A 233 1.53 1.14 -26.59
C ASP A 233 0.77 0.65 -25.33
N ARG A 234 0.20 -0.56 -25.35
CA ARG A 234 -0.46 -1.19 -24.20
C ARG A 234 0.32 -2.35 -23.64
#